data_761d61374ffd680fc7964585667dcdb3
#
_entry.id   761d61374ffd680fc7964585667dcdb3
#
_cell.length_a   1.000
_cell.length_b   1.000
_cell.length_c   1.000
_cell.angle_alpha   90.00
_cell.angle_beta   90.00
_cell.angle_gamma   90.00
#
_symmetry.space_group_name_H-M   'P 1'
#
loop_
_entity.id
_entity.type
_entity.pdbx_description
1 polymer ?
#
loop_
_entity_poly.entity_id
_entity_poly.type
_entity_poly.pdbx_seq_one_letter_code
_entity_poly.pdbx_strand_id
1 'polypeptide(L)'
;MNDLTTAGKVPSSLLRRLFLLCWFVATVAVAQTSEVDLFRQLSPQHDSDSIEMKTLYLDADALAFFKDNEYDGNITKGYTLPGVRFTPHLVYSPRAELRFELGASALVYDGTNRYPNYAFHDIVTWKGGAYQGGAHVLPYFRAVVRMGAATFVLGDLYGGASHELILPLYKPENLLTTDPEKGFQTQISTQRWKMDAWIDWQSFIFEMDKHQEAFTVGMTQRVHLLRPRRYGWSLDVPLQMTVQHRGGEQDDTDLGVQTLSNGSIGLQLRKTWDRHVLNAAELELHALGAYQQAGKLWPFNTGSGLWAGAALDLLHALRVRVGWWQAKDFVTLYGSPFFNTLSLKVDGARFTRMNTAYWSVEYVRPFGRDYAFGAKANGFLTDAGQLHRKDGSTDPAALRHAFSFGVFLRAQPRFLLKRFK
;
A
#
# COMPACT_ATOMS: atom_id res chain seq x y z
N MET A 1 43.83 21.98 16.30
CA MET A 1 43.38 22.84 17.41
C MET A 1 42.19 23.63 16.90
N ASN A 2 41.11 23.54 17.65
CA ASN A 2 39.87 24.33 17.59
C ASN A 2 38.89 23.96 16.45
N ASP A 3 37.84 23.52 16.68
CA ASP A 3 36.60 23.51 17.51
C ASP A 3 35.41 23.45 16.55
N LEU A 4 34.67 22.42 16.54
CA LEU A 4 33.36 22.36 15.90
C LEU A 4 32.40 21.56 16.78
N THR A 5 31.85 22.24 17.79
CA THR A 5 30.64 21.81 18.49
C THR A 5 29.65 22.98 18.48
N THR A 6 28.66 22.91 17.55
CA THR A 6 27.42 23.66 17.72
C THR A 6 26.26 22.79 17.24
N ALA A 7 25.80 21.91 18.12
CA ALA A 7 24.46 21.34 17.99
C ALA A 7 23.45 22.45 18.30
N GLY A 8 22.75 22.93 17.26
CA GLY A 8 21.69 23.93 17.39
C GLY A 8 20.54 23.41 18.25
N LYS A 9 20.37 24.03 19.44
CA LYS A 9 19.18 23.81 20.28
C LYS A 9 17.95 24.33 19.55
N VAL A 10 17.02 23.45 19.24
CA VAL A 10 15.69 23.85 18.76
C VAL A 10 15.03 24.73 19.78
N PRO A 11 14.59 25.97 19.44
CA PRO A 11 14.03 26.88 20.40
C PRO A 11 12.71 26.37 20.97
N SER A 12 12.58 26.36 22.28
CA SER A 12 11.40 25.87 23.01
C SER A 12 10.07 26.56 22.61
N SER A 13 10.15 27.73 21.96
CA SER A 13 9.01 28.44 21.38
C SER A 13 8.42 27.76 20.15
N LEU A 14 9.23 27.00 19.36
CA LEU A 14 8.76 26.25 18.19
C LEU A 14 7.98 24.99 18.60
N LEU A 15 8.47 24.30 19.63
CA LEU A 15 7.77 23.14 20.22
C LEU A 15 6.43 23.53 20.85
N ARG A 16 6.36 24.70 21.52
CA ARG A 16 5.11 25.24 22.05
C ARG A 16 4.11 25.65 20.97
N ARG A 17 4.56 26.22 19.86
CA ARG A 17 3.69 26.57 18.73
C ARG A 17 3.18 25.34 17.98
N LEU A 18 4.00 24.29 17.81
CA LEU A 18 3.57 23.00 17.27
C LEU A 18 2.57 22.30 18.20
N PHE A 19 2.75 22.38 19.52
CA PHE A 19 1.81 21.83 20.49
C PHE A 19 0.47 22.59 20.50
N LEU A 20 0.47 23.90 20.31
CA LEU A 20 -0.73 24.74 20.24
C LEU A 20 -1.47 24.54 18.89
N LEU A 21 -0.77 24.29 17.78
CA LEU A 21 -1.39 23.93 16.51
C LEU A 21 -2.11 22.56 16.58
N CYS A 22 -1.55 21.61 17.30
CA CYS A 22 -2.21 20.32 17.57
C CYS A 22 -3.45 20.46 18.47
N TRP A 23 -3.51 21.47 19.32
CA TRP A 23 -4.63 21.67 20.26
C TRP A 23 -5.86 22.33 19.60
N PHE A 24 -5.66 23.16 18.58
CA PHE A 24 -6.77 23.83 17.89
C PHE A 24 -7.58 22.93 16.93
N VAL A 25 -7.09 21.70 16.66
CA VAL A 25 -7.74 20.74 15.76
C VAL A 25 -8.71 19.79 16.48
N ALA A 26 -8.87 19.92 17.80
CA ALA A 26 -9.55 18.92 18.64
C ALA A 26 -11.06 19.12 18.87
N THR A 27 -11.74 20.00 18.17
CA THR A 27 -13.16 20.21 18.40
C THR A 27 -14.03 19.83 17.20
N VAL A 28 -14.86 18.88 17.43
CA VAL A 28 -15.97 18.20 16.72
C VAL A 28 -15.62 16.79 16.24
N ALA A 29 -15.79 15.83 17.13
CA ALA A 29 -15.76 14.41 16.80
C ALA A 29 -17.19 13.94 16.52
N VAL A 30 -17.49 13.60 15.29
CA VAL A 30 -18.56 12.65 14.97
C VAL A 30 -17.99 11.27 15.19
N ALA A 31 -18.55 10.52 16.12
CA ALA A 31 -18.10 9.18 16.49
C ALA A 31 -18.35 8.18 15.35
N GLN A 32 -17.36 8.02 14.46
CA GLN A 32 -17.25 6.83 13.64
C GLN A 32 -16.17 5.94 14.24
N THR A 33 -16.53 4.71 14.61
CA THR A 33 -15.62 3.66 15.07
C THR A 33 -14.89 3.05 13.88
N SER A 34 -14.16 3.85 13.11
CA SER A 34 -13.34 3.38 12.01
C SER A 34 -11.92 3.11 12.50
N GLU A 35 -11.36 2.01 12.03
CA GLU A 35 -9.95 1.74 12.14
C GLU A 35 -9.17 2.91 11.53
N VAL A 36 -8.22 3.46 12.28
CA VAL A 36 -7.37 4.54 11.78
C VAL A 36 -6.29 3.92 10.89
N ASP A 37 -6.60 3.75 9.62
CA ASP A 37 -5.66 3.37 8.56
C ASP A 37 -5.71 4.44 7.49
N LEU A 38 -4.64 5.22 7.38
CA LEU A 38 -4.58 6.37 6.50
C LEU A 38 -4.84 5.99 5.04
N PHE A 39 -4.07 5.03 4.49
CA PHE A 39 -4.16 4.72 3.07
C PHE A 39 -5.45 3.99 2.70
N ARG A 40 -6.01 3.21 3.60
CA ARG A 40 -7.33 2.63 3.41
C ARG A 40 -8.42 3.70 3.37
N GLN A 41 -8.32 4.73 4.23
CA GLN A 41 -9.26 5.85 4.20
C GLN A 41 -9.03 6.81 3.03
N LEU A 42 -7.81 6.90 2.49
CA LEU A 42 -7.50 7.69 1.30
C LEU A 42 -7.87 6.96 0.00
N SER A 43 -7.96 5.63 0.02
CA SER A 43 -8.44 4.85 -1.12
C SER A 43 -9.91 5.15 -1.39
N PRO A 44 -10.37 5.07 -2.66
CA PRO A 44 -11.77 5.26 -2.99
C PRO A 44 -12.65 4.31 -2.19
N GLN A 45 -13.43 4.88 -1.28
CA GLN A 45 -14.38 4.15 -0.46
C GLN A 45 -15.77 4.36 -1.04
N HIS A 46 -16.21 3.44 -1.88
CA HIS A 46 -17.59 3.45 -2.33
C HIS A 46 -18.44 2.72 -1.31
N ASP A 47 -19.09 3.51 -0.46
CA ASP A 47 -20.13 3.00 0.43
C ASP A 47 -21.27 2.46 -0.45
N SER A 48 -21.25 1.16 -0.63
CA SER A 48 -22.10 0.44 -1.57
C SER A 48 -23.57 0.51 -1.15
N ASP A 49 -23.84 0.78 0.11
CA ASP A 49 -25.18 0.77 0.69
C ASP A 49 -25.95 2.08 0.43
N SER A 50 -25.26 3.12 -0.06
CA SER A 50 -25.85 4.44 -0.31
C SER A 50 -26.29 4.69 -1.75
N ILE A 51 -26.11 3.74 -2.67
CA ILE A 51 -26.50 3.92 -4.07
C ILE A 51 -27.93 3.44 -4.28
N GLU A 52 -28.82 4.40 -4.57
CA GLU A 52 -30.20 4.10 -4.96
C GLU A 52 -30.23 3.38 -6.32
N MET A 53 -31.07 2.36 -6.43
CA MET A 53 -31.32 1.68 -7.71
C MET A 53 -31.86 2.65 -8.76
N LYS A 54 -31.56 2.37 -10.03
CA LYS A 54 -32.01 3.16 -11.18
C LYS A 54 -31.59 4.64 -11.11
N THR A 55 -30.45 4.90 -10.50
CA THR A 55 -29.86 6.24 -10.42
C THR A 55 -28.50 6.29 -11.08
N LEU A 56 -28.22 7.42 -11.72
CA LEU A 56 -26.93 7.73 -12.32
C LEU A 56 -26.25 8.82 -11.50
N TYR A 57 -25.06 8.52 -11.03
CA TYR A 57 -24.19 9.46 -10.32
C TYR A 57 -22.92 9.75 -11.13
N LEU A 58 -22.34 10.91 -10.89
CA LEU A 58 -20.95 11.22 -11.20
C LEU A 58 -20.18 11.25 -9.87
N ASP A 59 -19.22 10.35 -9.74
CA ASP A 59 -18.24 10.34 -8.66
C ASP A 59 -16.95 10.98 -9.17
N ALA A 60 -16.29 11.77 -8.34
CA ALA A 60 -15.05 12.45 -8.69
C ALA A 60 -14.00 12.20 -7.60
N ASP A 61 -13.31 11.06 -7.66
CA ASP A 61 -12.29 10.70 -6.70
C ASP A 61 -11.00 11.46 -7.01
N ALA A 62 -10.54 12.25 -6.05
CA ALA A 62 -9.28 12.99 -6.15
C ALA A 62 -8.42 12.76 -4.90
N LEU A 63 -7.13 12.55 -5.11
CA LEU A 63 -6.12 12.47 -4.06
C LEU A 63 -4.92 13.34 -4.46
N ALA A 64 -4.78 14.49 -3.81
CA ALA A 64 -3.58 15.31 -3.90
C ALA A 64 -2.60 14.88 -2.80
N PHE A 65 -1.32 14.81 -3.14
CA PHE A 65 -0.30 14.35 -2.20
C PHE A 65 1.04 15.05 -2.42
N PHE A 66 1.75 15.17 -1.31
CA PHE A 66 3.17 15.50 -1.28
C PHE A 66 3.84 14.49 -0.35
N LYS A 67 4.84 13.78 -0.85
CA LYS A 67 5.61 12.83 -0.07
C LYS A 67 7.10 13.02 -0.30
N ASP A 68 7.86 13.04 0.77
CA ASP A 68 9.31 13.11 0.74
C ASP A 68 9.93 11.90 1.43
N ASN A 69 10.95 11.31 0.81
CA ASN A 69 11.63 10.09 1.25
C ASN A 69 13.12 10.36 1.36
N GLU A 70 13.61 10.50 2.59
CA GLU A 70 15.01 10.66 2.91
C GLU A 70 15.63 9.31 3.27
N TYR A 71 16.26 8.69 2.28
CA TYR A 71 16.80 7.35 2.38
C TYR A 71 18.33 7.37 2.23
N ASP A 72 19.01 7.04 3.30
CA ASP A 72 20.47 6.88 3.31
C ASP A 72 20.88 5.41 3.12
N GLY A 73 22.13 5.20 2.68
CA GLY A 73 22.71 3.88 2.52
C GLY A 73 22.50 3.24 1.15
N ASN A 74 22.64 1.90 1.10
CA ASN A 74 22.68 1.11 -0.12
C ASN A 74 21.40 0.30 -0.40
N ILE A 75 20.32 0.53 0.34
CA ILE A 75 19.07 -0.23 0.18
C ILE A 75 18.29 0.30 -1.02
N THR A 76 17.96 1.58 -1.02
CA THR A 76 17.22 2.24 -2.10
C THR A 76 17.55 3.73 -2.16
N LYS A 77 17.09 4.41 -3.20
CA LYS A 77 17.25 5.87 -3.35
C LYS A 77 16.04 6.58 -2.73
N GLY A 78 16.30 7.73 -2.11
CA GLY A 78 15.26 8.68 -1.72
C GLY A 78 14.69 9.43 -2.93
N TYR A 79 13.50 9.96 -2.78
CA TYR A 79 12.81 10.77 -3.81
C TYR A 79 11.69 11.58 -3.19
N THR A 80 11.41 12.75 -3.77
CA THR A 80 10.24 13.58 -3.45
C THR A 80 9.16 13.37 -4.49
N LEU A 81 7.92 13.25 -4.07
CA LEU A 81 6.79 12.87 -4.92
C LEU A 81 5.58 13.79 -4.67
N PRO A 82 5.51 14.98 -5.31
CA PRO A 82 4.29 15.77 -5.38
C PRO A 82 3.42 15.30 -6.54
N GLY A 83 2.12 15.13 -6.31
CA GLY A 83 1.24 14.68 -7.39
C GLY A 83 -0.24 14.70 -7.05
N VAL A 84 -1.03 14.35 -8.05
CA VAL A 84 -2.48 14.23 -7.96
C VAL A 84 -2.93 12.97 -8.71
N ARG A 85 -3.75 12.17 -8.06
CA ARG A 85 -4.55 11.12 -8.71
C ARG A 85 -5.98 11.63 -8.81
N PHE A 86 -6.60 11.51 -9.99
CA PHE A 86 -7.97 11.94 -10.24
C PHE A 86 -8.72 10.89 -11.06
N THR A 87 -9.85 10.40 -10.54
CA THR A 87 -10.65 9.35 -11.18
C THR A 87 -12.12 9.76 -11.22
N PRO A 88 -12.53 10.60 -12.20
CA PRO A 88 -13.93 10.90 -12.46
C PRO A 88 -14.59 9.71 -13.15
N HIS A 89 -15.77 9.28 -12.65
CA HIS A 89 -16.48 8.17 -13.25
C HIS A 89 -17.99 8.24 -12.99
N LEU A 90 -18.76 7.71 -13.94
CA LEU A 90 -20.20 7.52 -13.83
C LEU A 90 -20.47 6.23 -13.05
N VAL A 91 -21.48 6.25 -12.19
CA VAL A 91 -21.93 5.10 -11.39
C VAL A 91 -23.41 4.86 -11.66
N TYR A 92 -23.75 3.65 -12.09
CA TYR A 92 -25.13 3.25 -12.35
C TYR A 92 -25.44 1.88 -11.75
N SER A 93 -26.51 1.78 -10.97
CA SER A 93 -26.99 0.53 -10.38
C SER A 93 -28.40 0.21 -10.89
N PRO A 94 -28.53 -0.67 -11.93
CA PRO A 94 -29.83 -1.09 -12.41
C PRO A 94 -30.61 -1.93 -11.40
N ARG A 95 -29.91 -2.66 -10.53
CA ARG A 95 -30.42 -3.50 -9.44
C ARG A 95 -29.56 -3.33 -8.20
N ALA A 96 -30.07 -3.72 -7.04
CA ALA A 96 -29.32 -3.66 -5.78
C ALA A 96 -28.03 -4.50 -5.80
N GLU A 97 -28.06 -5.61 -6.53
CA GLU A 97 -26.96 -6.55 -6.64
C GLU A 97 -25.94 -6.17 -7.73
N LEU A 98 -26.28 -5.23 -8.62
CA LEU A 98 -25.49 -4.96 -9.82
C LEU A 98 -25.14 -3.47 -9.93
N ARG A 99 -23.86 -3.17 -10.09
CA ARG A 99 -23.33 -1.82 -10.26
C ARG A 99 -22.30 -1.76 -11.39
N PHE A 100 -22.38 -0.71 -12.18
CA PHE A 100 -21.41 -0.38 -13.23
C PHE A 100 -20.80 0.98 -12.98
N GLU A 101 -19.50 1.07 -13.23
CA GLU A 101 -18.72 2.31 -13.14
C GLU A 101 -17.93 2.48 -14.43
N LEU A 102 -17.91 3.70 -14.98
CA LEU A 102 -17.20 4.00 -16.25
C LEU A 102 -16.61 5.41 -16.20
N GLY A 103 -15.33 5.55 -16.50
CA GLY A 103 -14.65 6.84 -16.46
C GLY A 103 -13.20 6.78 -16.93
N ALA A 104 -12.37 7.58 -16.28
CA ALA A 104 -10.92 7.61 -16.53
C ALA A 104 -10.17 7.80 -15.20
N SER A 105 -8.97 7.25 -15.10
CA SER A 105 -8.04 7.49 -13.99
C SER A 105 -6.81 8.22 -14.52
N ALA A 106 -6.49 9.36 -13.93
CA ALA A 106 -5.31 10.15 -14.25
C ALA A 106 -4.37 10.23 -13.05
N LEU A 107 -3.07 10.09 -13.29
CA LEU A 107 -2.01 10.30 -12.32
C LEU A 107 -1.03 11.31 -12.88
N VAL A 108 -0.79 12.39 -12.12
CA VAL A 108 0.07 13.50 -12.54
C VAL A 108 1.08 13.75 -11.43
N TYR A 109 2.37 13.84 -11.80
CA TYR A 109 3.44 14.26 -10.91
C TYR A 109 3.98 15.62 -11.33
N ASP A 110 4.40 16.42 -10.34
CA ASP A 110 5.14 17.65 -10.56
C ASP A 110 6.56 17.51 -9.98
N GLY A 111 7.56 18.03 -10.71
CA GLY A 111 8.95 18.05 -10.25
C GLY A 111 9.70 16.70 -10.28
N THR A 112 9.11 15.62 -10.78
CA THR A 112 9.80 14.34 -10.95
C THR A 112 9.90 13.91 -12.40
N ASN A 113 11.04 13.33 -12.77
CA ASN A 113 11.31 12.85 -14.13
C ASN A 113 11.17 11.34 -14.26
N ARG A 114 10.98 10.60 -13.17
CA ARG A 114 10.99 9.14 -13.20
C ARG A 114 9.96 8.58 -12.24
N TYR A 115 9.30 7.54 -12.71
CA TYR A 115 8.44 6.74 -11.87
C TYR A 115 9.26 6.01 -10.80
N PRO A 116 8.95 6.16 -9.50
CA PRO A 116 9.81 5.69 -8.43
C PRO A 116 9.67 4.19 -8.10
N ASN A 117 8.98 3.42 -8.92
CA ASN A 117 8.82 1.98 -8.68
C ASN A 117 10.02 1.19 -9.24
N TYR A 118 10.84 0.67 -8.35
CA TYR A 118 12.02 -0.12 -8.69
C TYR A 118 11.81 -1.64 -8.57
N ALA A 119 10.66 -2.07 -8.07
CA ALA A 119 10.42 -3.48 -7.76
C ALA A 119 10.40 -4.37 -9.02
N PHE A 120 10.10 -3.79 -10.19
CA PHE A 120 9.95 -4.49 -11.46
C PHE A 120 10.59 -3.67 -12.57
N HIS A 121 11.89 -3.81 -12.74
CA HIS A 121 12.67 -3.04 -13.72
C HIS A 121 12.14 -3.19 -15.15
N ASP A 122 11.70 -4.35 -15.56
CA ASP A 122 11.13 -4.61 -16.87
C ASP A 122 9.76 -3.94 -17.07
N ILE A 123 8.85 -3.99 -16.08
CA ILE A 123 7.57 -3.25 -16.14
C ILE A 123 7.83 -1.74 -16.07
N VAL A 124 8.71 -1.29 -15.20
CA VAL A 124 9.07 0.12 -15.09
C VAL A 124 9.77 0.60 -16.36
N THR A 125 10.64 -0.20 -16.96
CA THR A 125 11.30 0.13 -18.23
C THR A 125 10.29 0.21 -19.36
N TRP A 126 9.35 -0.70 -19.40
CA TRP A 126 8.27 -0.70 -20.36
C TRP A 126 7.34 0.51 -20.22
N LYS A 127 7.00 0.90 -19.00
CA LYS A 127 6.18 2.08 -18.70
C LYS A 127 7.01 3.37 -18.57
N GLY A 128 8.30 3.26 -18.41
CA GLY A 128 9.19 4.35 -18.01
C GLY A 128 9.10 5.63 -18.84
N GLY A 129 8.97 5.50 -20.15
CA GLY A 129 8.79 6.63 -21.04
C GLY A 129 7.46 7.35 -20.89
N ALA A 130 6.39 6.62 -20.56
CA ALA A 130 5.04 7.18 -20.43
C ALA A 130 4.84 7.98 -19.14
N TYR A 131 5.64 7.71 -18.10
CA TYR A 131 5.53 8.38 -16.81
C TYR A 131 6.48 9.56 -16.62
N GLN A 132 7.37 9.79 -17.55
CA GLN A 132 8.32 10.88 -17.44
C GLN A 132 7.68 12.20 -17.89
N GLY A 133 7.40 13.07 -16.93
CA GLY A 133 7.06 14.47 -17.19
C GLY A 133 5.66 14.71 -17.78
N GLY A 134 4.64 13.92 -17.39
CA GLY A 134 3.29 14.14 -17.93
C GLY A 134 2.17 13.56 -17.05
N ALA A 135 0.97 13.62 -17.59
CA ALA A 135 -0.20 12.94 -17.04
C ALA A 135 -0.29 11.52 -17.60
N HIS A 136 -0.39 10.54 -16.73
CA HIS A 136 -0.71 9.17 -17.10
C HIS A 136 -2.21 8.95 -16.98
N VAL A 137 -2.89 8.71 -18.10
CA VAL A 137 -4.36 8.57 -18.16
C VAL A 137 -4.72 7.18 -18.66
N LEU A 138 -5.56 6.50 -17.92
CA LEU A 138 -6.07 5.16 -18.22
C LEU A 138 -7.60 5.16 -18.24
N PRO A 139 -8.24 4.32 -19.09
CA PRO A 139 -9.66 4.07 -18.97
C PRO A 139 -9.97 3.43 -17.61
N TYR A 140 -11.09 3.79 -17.03
CA TYR A 140 -11.62 3.23 -15.80
C TYR A 140 -12.94 2.53 -16.09
N PHE A 141 -13.04 1.26 -15.71
CA PHE A 141 -14.27 0.47 -15.80
C PHE A 141 -14.35 -0.50 -14.64
N ARG A 142 -15.50 -0.57 -13.98
CA ARG A 142 -15.77 -1.57 -12.95
C ARG A 142 -17.20 -2.08 -13.06
N ALA A 143 -17.35 -3.40 -13.01
CA ALA A 143 -18.63 -4.07 -12.82
C ALA A 143 -18.59 -4.81 -11.47
N VAL A 144 -19.62 -4.63 -10.65
CA VAL A 144 -19.76 -5.25 -9.33
C VAL A 144 -21.04 -6.05 -9.26
N VAL A 145 -20.91 -7.32 -8.87
CA VAL A 145 -22.06 -8.22 -8.63
C VAL A 145 -22.01 -8.70 -7.18
N ARG A 146 -23.10 -8.51 -6.44
CA ARG A 146 -23.25 -8.97 -5.06
C ARG A 146 -24.19 -10.15 -4.97
N MET A 147 -23.73 -11.20 -4.29
CA MET A 147 -24.50 -12.44 -4.11
C MET A 147 -24.36 -12.92 -2.66
N GLY A 148 -25.28 -12.48 -1.81
CA GLY A 148 -25.22 -12.81 -0.37
C GLY A 148 -23.96 -12.24 0.29
N ALA A 149 -23.08 -13.11 0.82
CA ALA A 149 -21.83 -12.73 1.45
C ALA A 149 -20.68 -12.47 0.45
N ALA A 150 -20.88 -12.78 -0.83
CA ALA A 150 -19.86 -12.66 -1.86
C ALA A 150 -20.08 -11.41 -2.72
N THR A 151 -18.98 -10.75 -3.07
CA THR A 151 -18.91 -9.66 -4.05
C THR A 151 -17.90 -10.03 -5.12
N PHE A 152 -18.33 -9.95 -6.38
CA PHE A 152 -17.48 -10.17 -7.55
C PHE A 152 -17.25 -8.84 -8.24
N VAL A 153 -16.00 -8.59 -8.63
CA VAL A 153 -15.57 -7.36 -9.30
C VAL A 153 -14.86 -7.73 -10.58
N LEU A 154 -15.19 -7.06 -11.67
CA LEU A 154 -14.53 -7.19 -12.97
C LEU A 154 -14.11 -5.80 -13.45
N GLY A 155 -12.91 -5.66 -13.97
CA GLY A 155 -12.31 -4.39 -14.42
C GLY A 155 -11.41 -3.79 -13.35
N ASP A 156 -11.55 -2.52 -13.01
CA ASP A 156 -10.76 -1.88 -11.95
C ASP A 156 -11.13 -2.46 -10.57
N LEU A 157 -10.16 -3.02 -9.85
CA LEU A 157 -10.35 -3.73 -8.61
C LEU A 157 -10.47 -2.77 -7.41
N TYR A 158 -10.95 -3.28 -6.29
CA TYR A 158 -10.74 -2.67 -4.97
C TYR A 158 -9.34 -3.04 -4.49
N GLY A 159 -8.35 -2.37 -5.07
CA GLY A 159 -6.94 -2.72 -4.95
C GLY A 159 -6.21 -2.03 -3.81
N GLY A 160 -4.90 -2.18 -3.81
CA GLY A 160 -3.98 -1.48 -2.92
C GLY A 160 -4.16 -1.82 -1.45
N ALA A 161 -4.31 -0.81 -0.61
CA ALA A 161 -4.51 -0.98 0.84
C ALA A 161 -5.80 -1.73 1.20
N SER A 162 -6.77 -1.84 0.26
CA SER A 162 -8.03 -2.56 0.48
C SER A 162 -7.85 -4.08 0.56
N HIS A 163 -6.76 -4.63 0.01
CA HIS A 163 -6.40 -6.04 0.15
C HIS A 163 -5.95 -6.43 1.56
N GLU A 164 -5.68 -5.46 2.44
CA GLU A 164 -5.26 -5.69 3.83
C GLU A 164 -3.99 -6.54 3.98
N LEU A 165 -3.07 -6.47 3.01
CA LEU A 165 -1.76 -7.08 3.12
C LEU A 165 -0.92 -6.38 4.20
N ILE A 166 -0.12 -7.16 4.95
CA ILE A 166 0.80 -6.61 5.96
C ILE A 166 1.95 -5.82 5.31
N LEU A 167 2.56 -4.90 6.06
CA LEU A 167 3.61 -4.00 5.56
C LEU A 167 4.79 -4.70 4.83
N PRO A 168 5.30 -5.85 5.29
CA PRO A 168 6.35 -6.55 4.54
C PRO A 168 5.90 -7.08 3.18
N LEU A 169 4.60 -7.30 2.96
CA LEU A 169 4.07 -7.78 1.68
C LEU A 169 3.56 -6.67 0.78
N TYR A 170 3.11 -5.55 1.34
CA TYR A 170 2.58 -4.43 0.57
C TYR A 170 2.90 -3.08 1.22
N LYS A 171 3.45 -2.18 0.43
CA LYS A 171 3.68 -0.79 0.80
C LYS A 171 2.45 0.05 0.44
N PRO A 172 1.66 0.55 1.39
CA PRO A 172 0.42 1.28 1.11
C PRO A 172 0.61 2.51 0.22
N GLU A 173 1.78 3.14 0.25
CA GLU A 173 2.14 4.25 -0.63
C GLU A 173 2.22 3.89 -2.11
N ASN A 174 2.13 2.61 -2.49
CA ASN A 174 1.98 2.21 -3.89
C ASN A 174 0.74 2.84 -4.54
N LEU A 175 -0.29 3.18 -3.75
CA LEU A 175 -1.42 4.00 -4.21
C LEU A 175 -0.98 5.28 -4.94
N LEU A 176 0.17 5.85 -4.59
CA LEU A 176 0.69 7.09 -5.17
C LEU A 176 1.51 6.85 -6.45
N THR A 177 1.92 5.62 -6.73
CA THR A 177 2.95 5.31 -7.73
C THR A 177 2.58 4.20 -8.71
N THR A 178 1.51 3.44 -8.47
CA THR A 178 1.09 2.35 -9.35
C THR A 178 -0.18 2.70 -10.12
N ASP A 179 -0.41 2.02 -11.22
CA ASP A 179 -1.70 2.03 -11.91
C ASP A 179 -2.77 1.39 -11.03
N PRO A 180 -4.05 1.72 -11.25
CA PRO A 180 -5.15 0.94 -10.70
C PRO A 180 -5.04 -0.53 -11.11
N GLU A 181 -5.20 -1.43 -10.15
CA GLU A 181 -5.22 -2.86 -10.40
C GLU A 181 -6.44 -3.22 -11.24
N LYS A 182 -6.27 -4.07 -12.27
CA LYS A 182 -7.32 -4.42 -13.24
C LYS A 182 -7.40 -5.94 -13.42
N GLY A 183 -8.62 -6.47 -13.43
CA GLY A 183 -8.83 -7.89 -13.67
C GLY A 183 -10.10 -8.40 -13.02
N PHE A 184 -9.97 -9.42 -12.16
CA PHE A 184 -11.09 -10.05 -11.47
C PHE A 184 -10.80 -10.19 -9.97
N GLN A 185 -11.82 -9.90 -9.14
CA GLN A 185 -11.71 -9.98 -7.69
C GLN A 185 -12.97 -10.64 -7.11
N THR A 186 -12.76 -11.47 -6.10
CA THR A 186 -13.82 -12.07 -5.29
C THR A 186 -13.60 -11.73 -3.83
N GLN A 187 -14.56 -11.07 -3.23
CA GLN A 187 -14.55 -10.76 -1.81
C GLN A 187 -15.67 -11.52 -1.11
N ILE A 188 -15.36 -12.17 0.02
CA ILE A 188 -16.33 -12.84 0.87
C ILE A 188 -16.21 -12.26 2.28
N SER A 189 -17.34 -11.86 2.86
CA SER A 189 -17.37 -11.34 4.21
C SER A 189 -18.47 -12.01 5.02
N THR A 190 -18.08 -12.77 6.03
CA THR A 190 -18.97 -13.41 6.99
C THR A 190 -18.56 -13.03 8.41
N GLN A 191 -19.33 -13.45 9.40
CA GLN A 191 -19.01 -13.16 10.81
C GLN A 191 -17.72 -13.84 11.31
N ARG A 192 -17.26 -14.92 10.66
CA ARG A 192 -16.10 -15.70 11.11
C ARG A 192 -14.96 -15.75 10.12
N TRP A 193 -15.22 -15.35 8.89
CA TRP A 193 -14.25 -15.46 7.81
C TRP A 193 -14.41 -14.33 6.83
N LYS A 194 -13.31 -13.71 6.50
CA LYS A 194 -13.17 -12.70 5.46
C LYS A 194 -12.13 -13.18 4.46
N MET A 195 -12.40 -13.06 3.18
CA MET A 195 -11.50 -13.39 2.08
C MET A 195 -11.56 -12.29 1.03
N ASP A 196 -10.41 -11.97 0.47
CA ASP A 196 -10.24 -11.20 -0.76
C ASP A 196 -9.26 -11.96 -1.65
N ALA A 197 -9.69 -12.35 -2.84
CA ALA A 197 -8.87 -13.04 -3.83
C ALA A 197 -8.99 -12.32 -5.17
N TRP A 198 -7.84 -12.04 -5.81
CA TRP A 198 -7.82 -11.25 -7.04
C TRP A 198 -6.76 -11.73 -8.01
N ILE A 199 -6.97 -11.37 -9.28
CA ILE A 199 -5.97 -11.36 -10.32
C ILE A 199 -5.89 -9.94 -10.88
N ASP A 200 -4.69 -9.37 -10.87
CA ASP A 200 -4.35 -8.07 -11.44
C ASP A 200 -3.54 -8.30 -12.72
N TRP A 201 -4.12 -7.95 -13.87
CA TRP A 201 -3.50 -8.11 -15.18
C TRP A 201 -2.71 -6.86 -15.51
N GLN A 202 -1.39 -6.93 -15.39
CA GLN A 202 -0.50 -5.76 -15.44
C GLN A 202 0.01 -5.45 -16.83
N SER A 203 0.22 -6.48 -17.65
CA SER A 203 0.73 -6.35 -19.00
C SER A 203 0.09 -7.40 -19.90
N PHE A 204 -0.55 -6.95 -20.97
CA PHE A 204 -1.13 -7.78 -22.01
C PHE A 204 -0.22 -7.73 -23.23
N ILE A 205 -0.11 -8.82 -24.00
CA ILE A 205 0.72 -8.91 -25.20
C ILE A 205 -0.08 -9.37 -26.40
N PHE A 206 0.37 -8.89 -27.58
CA PHE A 206 0.08 -9.47 -28.89
C PHE A 206 1.30 -10.22 -29.41
N GLU A 207 1.11 -11.08 -30.40
CA GLU A 207 2.19 -11.71 -31.11
C GLU A 207 3.23 -10.68 -31.59
N MET A 208 4.51 -10.95 -31.37
CA MET A 208 5.66 -10.09 -31.66
C MET A 208 5.83 -8.84 -30.79
N ASP A 209 5.10 -8.69 -29.70
CA ASP A 209 5.37 -7.65 -28.71
C ASP A 209 6.73 -7.86 -28.03
N LYS A 210 7.46 -6.76 -27.80
CA LYS A 210 8.81 -6.77 -27.18
C LYS A 210 8.81 -6.63 -25.67
N HIS A 211 7.72 -7.03 -25.02
CA HIS A 211 7.60 -7.09 -23.56
C HIS A 211 6.87 -8.36 -23.19
N GLN A 212 7.06 -8.80 -21.95
CA GLN A 212 6.40 -9.98 -21.44
C GLN A 212 5.00 -9.67 -20.92
N GLU A 213 4.09 -10.63 -21.08
CA GLU A 213 2.87 -10.69 -20.27
C GLU A 213 3.23 -10.62 -18.78
N ALA A 214 2.41 -9.96 -17.99
CA ALA A 214 2.59 -9.90 -16.56
C ALA A 214 1.25 -9.81 -15.83
N PHE A 215 1.08 -10.64 -14.81
CA PHE A 215 -0.06 -10.57 -13.91
C PHE A 215 0.33 -10.95 -12.48
N THR A 216 -0.50 -10.55 -11.54
CA THR A 216 -0.38 -10.94 -10.14
C THR A 216 -1.66 -11.60 -9.68
N VAL A 217 -1.52 -12.77 -9.03
CA VAL A 217 -2.60 -13.38 -8.26
C VAL A 217 -2.34 -13.10 -6.79
N GLY A 218 -3.34 -12.59 -6.10
CA GLY A 218 -3.27 -12.34 -4.68
C GLY A 218 -4.45 -12.93 -3.91
N MET A 219 -4.23 -13.21 -2.64
CA MET A 219 -5.26 -13.65 -1.72
C MET A 219 -4.95 -13.21 -0.30
N THR A 220 -5.92 -12.63 0.36
CA THR A 220 -5.92 -12.44 1.82
C THR A 220 -7.10 -13.13 2.44
N GLN A 221 -6.87 -13.81 3.54
CA GLN A 221 -7.91 -14.43 4.36
C GLN A 221 -7.70 -14.04 5.81
N ARG A 222 -8.81 -13.90 6.53
CA ARG A 222 -8.81 -13.63 7.95
C ARG A 222 -9.87 -14.52 8.62
N VAL A 223 -9.42 -15.44 9.46
CA VAL A 223 -10.28 -16.28 10.29
C VAL A 223 -10.40 -15.66 11.67
N HIS A 224 -11.61 -15.31 12.08
CA HIS A 224 -11.90 -14.73 13.39
C HIS A 224 -12.06 -15.85 14.44
N LEU A 225 -11.00 -16.13 15.21
CA LEU A 225 -11.06 -17.05 16.35
C LEU A 225 -11.89 -16.45 17.50
N LEU A 226 -11.68 -15.16 17.76
CA LEU A 226 -12.51 -14.35 18.62
C LEU A 226 -13.08 -13.21 17.78
N ARG A 227 -14.41 -13.19 17.61
CA ARG A 227 -15.08 -12.26 16.70
C ARG A 227 -14.86 -10.81 17.10
N PRO A 228 -14.56 -9.93 16.14
CA PRO A 228 -14.49 -8.52 16.39
C PRO A 228 -15.86 -8.01 16.88
N ARG A 229 -15.83 -7.20 17.91
CA ARG A 229 -16.98 -6.49 18.46
C ARG A 229 -16.68 -5.00 18.41
N ARG A 230 -17.72 -4.16 18.45
CA ARG A 230 -17.54 -2.72 18.53
C ARG A 230 -16.56 -2.33 19.63
N TYR A 231 -16.68 -2.97 20.79
CA TYR A 231 -15.73 -2.87 21.90
C TYR A 231 -15.39 -4.27 22.41
N GLY A 232 -14.14 -4.50 22.78
CA GLY A 232 -13.71 -5.79 23.28
C GLY A 232 -12.45 -6.33 22.61
N TRP A 233 -12.18 -7.59 22.82
CA TRP A 233 -11.09 -8.31 22.21
C TRP A 233 -11.51 -8.97 20.90
N SER A 234 -10.62 -8.99 19.93
CA SER A 234 -10.67 -9.87 18.76
C SER A 234 -9.34 -10.58 18.58
N LEU A 235 -9.39 -11.81 18.06
CA LEU A 235 -8.22 -12.61 17.72
C LEU A 235 -8.44 -13.20 16.34
N ASP A 236 -7.52 -12.90 15.44
CA ASP A 236 -7.58 -13.28 14.05
C ASP A 236 -6.36 -14.10 13.64
N VAL A 237 -6.57 -15.01 12.68
CA VAL A 237 -5.52 -15.71 11.95
C VAL A 237 -5.55 -15.18 10.51
N PRO A 238 -4.70 -14.19 10.16
CA PRO A 238 -4.49 -13.77 8.80
C PRO A 238 -3.63 -14.78 8.02
N LEU A 239 -4.04 -15.09 6.79
CA LEU A 239 -3.29 -15.83 5.79
C LEU A 239 -3.24 -14.99 4.52
N GLN A 240 -2.06 -14.78 3.96
CA GLN A 240 -1.84 -13.87 2.83
C GLN A 240 -0.88 -14.46 1.82
N MET A 241 -1.13 -14.23 0.55
CA MET A 241 -0.29 -14.70 -0.55
C MET A 241 -0.36 -13.72 -1.73
N THR A 242 0.77 -13.52 -2.39
CA THR A 242 0.87 -12.89 -3.70
C THR A 242 1.80 -13.70 -4.58
N VAL A 243 1.40 -13.91 -5.84
CA VAL A 243 2.18 -14.60 -6.85
C VAL A 243 2.24 -13.70 -8.08
N GLN A 244 3.43 -13.32 -8.50
CA GLN A 244 3.66 -12.60 -9.73
C GLN A 244 4.18 -13.56 -10.79
N HIS A 245 3.58 -13.49 -11.97
CA HIS A 245 3.97 -14.26 -13.14
C HIS A 245 4.32 -13.33 -14.30
N ARG A 246 5.34 -13.70 -15.09
CA ARG A 246 5.77 -13.01 -16.29
C ARG A 246 6.25 -13.96 -17.36
N GLY A 247 5.89 -13.67 -18.59
CA GLY A 247 6.24 -14.46 -19.77
C GLY A 247 5.42 -15.73 -19.88
N GLY A 248 5.77 -16.56 -20.85
CA GLY A 248 5.08 -17.82 -21.15
C GLY A 248 4.13 -17.75 -22.34
N GLU A 249 3.78 -16.58 -22.78
CA GLU A 249 3.10 -16.31 -24.06
C GLU A 249 4.12 -16.11 -25.18
N GLN A 250 3.64 -15.97 -26.42
CA GLN A 250 4.48 -15.72 -27.59
C GLN A 250 4.90 -14.23 -27.61
N ASP A 251 5.93 -13.91 -26.86
CA ASP A 251 6.59 -12.60 -26.93
C ASP A 251 7.86 -12.68 -27.78
N ASP A 252 8.32 -11.52 -28.29
CA ASP A 252 9.57 -11.38 -29.05
C ASP A 252 10.69 -10.90 -28.09
N THR A 253 10.88 -11.64 -26.97
CA THR A 253 11.92 -11.35 -25.98
C THR A 253 12.76 -12.58 -25.66
N ASP A 254 14.04 -12.36 -25.33
CA ASP A 254 14.94 -13.41 -24.82
C ASP A 254 14.77 -13.67 -23.31
N LEU A 255 13.77 -13.04 -22.69
CA LEU A 255 13.52 -13.15 -21.25
C LEU A 255 12.74 -14.45 -20.96
N GLY A 256 13.28 -15.29 -20.10
CA GLY A 256 12.60 -16.53 -19.67
C GLY A 256 11.43 -16.24 -18.74
N VAL A 257 10.57 -17.24 -18.60
CA VAL A 257 9.43 -17.21 -17.66
C VAL A 257 9.92 -16.95 -16.23
N GLN A 258 9.21 -16.08 -15.52
CA GLN A 258 9.46 -15.77 -14.11
C GLN A 258 8.18 -15.98 -13.30
N THR A 259 8.30 -16.69 -12.19
CA THR A 259 7.20 -16.85 -11.24
C THR A 259 7.75 -16.70 -9.83
N LEU A 260 7.30 -15.65 -9.16
CA LEU A 260 7.76 -15.24 -7.83
C LEU A 260 6.57 -15.19 -6.88
N SER A 261 6.73 -15.68 -5.67
CA SER A 261 5.67 -15.66 -4.67
C SER A 261 6.14 -15.17 -3.31
N ASN A 262 5.24 -14.50 -2.61
CA ASN A 262 5.35 -14.22 -1.19
C ASN A 262 4.12 -14.78 -0.47
N GLY A 263 4.31 -15.23 0.76
CA GLY A 263 3.21 -15.68 1.61
C GLY A 263 3.45 -15.34 3.07
N SER A 264 2.37 -15.24 3.82
CA SER A 264 2.43 -15.02 5.27
C SER A 264 1.29 -15.73 5.98
N ILE A 265 1.58 -16.22 7.18
CA ILE A 265 0.61 -16.67 8.16
C ILE A 265 0.92 -16.00 9.50
N GLY A 266 -0.12 -15.59 10.24
CA GLY A 266 0.09 -14.86 11.48
C GLY A 266 -1.02 -14.99 12.50
N LEU A 267 -0.83 -14.24 13.57
CA LEU A 267 -1.81 -13.98 14.62
C LEU A 267 -1.94 -12.47 14.80
N GLN A 268 -3.16 -11.98 14.91
CA GLN A 268 -3.45 -10.58 15.20
C GLN A 268 -4.44 -10.50 16.36
N LEU A 269 -3.99 -9.88 17.45
CA LEU A 269 -4.79 -9.60 18.62
C LEU A 269 -5.11 -8.12 18.68
N ARG A 270 -6.39 -7.77 18.75
CA ARG A 270 -6.82 -6.37 18.85
C ARG A 270 -7.78 -6.20 20.03
N LYS A 271 -7.62 -5.10 20.74
CA LYS A 271 -8.52 -4.63 21.78
C LYS A 271 -9.08 -3.25 21.38
N THR A 272 -10.39 -3.10 21.40
CA THR A 272 -11.07 -1.82 21.20
C THR A 272 -11.76 -1.35 22.46
N TRP A 273 -11.76 -0.05 22.69
CA TRP A 273 -12.38 0.61 23.85
C TRP A 273 -13.33 1.72 23.42
N ASP A 274 -14.34 1.95 24.24
CA ASP A 274 -15.19 3.15 24.19
C ASP A 274 -14.54 4.27 25.01
N ARG A 275 -13.44 4.82 24.51
CA ARG A 275 -12.69 5.89 25.19
C ARG A 275 -12.29 6.96 24.20
N HIS A 276 -12.25 8.19 24.67
CA HIS A 276 -11.92 9.33 23.82
C HIS A 276 -10.46 9.33 23.36
N VAL A 277 -9.52 8.98 24.24
CA VAL A 277 -8.08 9.06 23.93
C VAL A 277 -7.56 7.78 23.32
N LEU A 278 -7.71 6.64 24.00
CA LEU A 278 -7.23 5.34 23.53
C LEU A 278 -8.41 4.54 22.95
N ASN A 279 -8.45 4.39 21.64
CA ASN A 279 -9.55 3.74 20.94
C ASN A 279 -9.29 2.26 20.68
N ALA A 280 -8.05 1.92 20.29
CA ALA A 280 -7.64 0.53 20.12
C ALA A 280 -6.15 0.31 20.37
N ALA A 281 -5.79 -0.94 20.69
CA ALA A 281 -4.43 -1.44 20.64
C ALA A 281 -4.42 -2.75 19.85
N GLU A 282 -3.34 -2.99 19.13
CA GLU A 282 -3.15 -4.12 18.24
C GLU A 282 -1.75 -4.71 18.41
N LEU A 283 -1.66 -6.04 18.38
CA LEU A 283 -0.41 -6.79 18.32
C LEU A 283 -0.52 -7.77 17.16
N GLU A 284 0.54 -7.90 16.38
CA GLU A 284 0.59 -8.84 15.27
C GLU A 284 1.92 -9.57 15.22
N LEU A 285 1.88 -10.83 14.83
CA LEU A 285 3.06 -11.68 14.61
C LEU A 285 2.82 -12.50 13.34
N HIS A 286 3.77 -12.47 12.40
CA HIS A 286 3.67 -13.18 11.14
C HIS A 286 4.98 -13.89 10.79
N ALA A 287 4.87 -15.14 10.34
CA ALA A 287 5.92 -15.85 9.62
C ALA A 287 5.70 -15.68 8.12
N LEU A 288 6.76 -15.37 7.38
CA LEU A 288 6.71 -15.09 5.95
C LEU A 288 7.65 -15.99 5.17
N GLY A 289 7.28 -16.27 3.92
CA GLY A 289 8.08 -16.97 2.94
C GLY A 289 8.13 -16.23 1.62
N ALA A 290 9.26 -16.35 0.92
CA ALA A 290 9.45 -15.97 -0.46
C ALA A 290 9.92 -17.17 -1.27
N TYR A 291 9.40 -17.34 -2.49
CA TYR A 291 9.75 -18.45 -3.34
C TYR A 291 9.83 -18.04 -4.81
N GLN A 292 10.95 -18.37 -5.45
CA GLN A 292 11.15 -18.23 -6.90
C GLN A 292 10.91 -19.59 -7.54
N GLN A 293 9.71 -19.78 -8.09
CA GLN A 293 9.29 -21.04 -8.71
C GLN A 293 9.92 -21.20 -10.09
N ALA A 294 9.98 -20.13 -10.87
CA ALA A 294 10.58 -20.10 -12.19
C ALA A 294 11.42 -18.83 -12.38
N GLY A 295 12.40 -18.91 -13.26
CA GLY A 295 13.33 -17.82 -13.54
C GLY A 295 14.56 -17.81 -12.63
N LYS A 296 15.42 -16.79 -12.83
CA LYS A 296 16.66 -16.56 -12.08
C LYS A 296 16.81 -15.08 -11.73
N LEU A 297 15.72 -14.41 -11.44
CA LEU A 297 15.74 -12.98 -11.10
C LEU A 297 16.44 -12.74 -9.76
N TRP A 298 16.23 -13.64 -8.79
CA TRP A 298 16.86 -13.59 -7.49
C TRP A 298 18.03 -14.60 -7.42
N PRO A 299 19.09 -14.32 -6.65
CA PRO A 299 20.22 -15.21 -6.46
C PRO A 299 19.92 -16.41 -5.54
N PHE A 300 18.67 -16.54 -5.06
CA PHE A 300 18.18 -17.62 -4.18
C PHE A 300 16.75 -17.99 -4.58
N ASN A 301 16.38 -19.26 -4.34
CA ASN A 301 15.05 -19.75 -4.69
C ASN A 301 14.04 -19.59 -3.56
N THR A 302 14.49 -19.59 -2.31
CA THR A 302 13.63 -19.53 -1.12
C THR A 302 14.16 -18.49 -0.15
N GLY A 303 13.26 -17.83 0.54
CA GLY A 303 13.57 -16.88 1.59
C GLY A 303 12.55 -16.93 2.72
N SER A 304 12.94 -16.43 3.88
CA SER A 304 12.06 -16.40 5.05
C SER A 304 12.16 -15.08 5.79
N GLY A 305 11.08 -14.73 6.49
CA GLY A 305 11.01 -13.54 7.32
C GLY A 305 10.09 -13.71 8.52
N LEU A 306 10.29 -12.88 9.52
CA LEU A 306 9.44 -12.75 10.69
C LEU A 306 9.09 -11.27 10.88
N TRP A 307 7.80 -10.98 11.02
CA TRP A 307 7.28 -9.65 11.33
C TRP A 307 6.57 -9.67 12.68
N ALA A 308 6.92 -8.75 13.55
CA ALA A 308 6.21 -8.47 14.78
C ALA A 308 5.84 -6.99 14.82
N GLY A 309 4.57 -6.68 15.05
CA GLY A 309 4.06 -5.30 15.04
C GLY A 309 3.18 -5.01 16.25
N ALA A 310 3.14 -3.74 16.63
CA ALA A 310 2.20 -3.18 17.60
C ALA A 310 1.68 -1.85 17.11
N ALA A 311 0.39 -1.58 17.35
CA ALA A 311 -0.22 -0.29 17.00
C ALA A 311 -1.18 0.19 18.09
N LEU A 312 -1.31 1.53 18.21
CA LEU A 312 -2.27 2.23 19.04
C LEU A 312 -3.08 3.18 18.18
N ASP A 313 -4.40 3.11 18.29
CA ASP A 313 -5.33 4.08 17.69
C ASP A 313 -5.77 5.07 18.77
N LEU A 314 -5.55 6.36 18.51
CA LEU A 314 -5.74 7.43 19.46
C LEU A 314 -6.64 8.54 18.88
N LEU A 315 -7.48 9.14 19.72
CA LEU A 315 -8.30 10.31 19.38
C LEU A 315 -9.18 10.13 18.13
N HIS A 316 -9.46 8.89 17.73
CA HIS A 316 -10.17 8.52 16.48
C HIS A 316 -9.57 9.11 15.19
N ALA A 317 -8.31 9.54 15.23
CA ALA A 317 -7.65 10.19 14.10
C ALA A 317 -6.16 9.85 13.97
N LEU A 318 -5.52 9.35 15.02
CA LEU A 318 -4.09 9.13 15.07
C LEU A 318 -3.81 7.63 15.28
N ARG A 319 -2.94 7.05 14.44
CA ARG A 319 -2.38 5.72 14.61
C ARG A 319 -0.87 5.79 14.76
N VAL A 320 -0.38 5.22 15.86
CA VAL A 320 1.07 5.02 16.07
C VAL A 320 1.35 3.54 15.93
N ARG A 321 2.32 3.18 15.08
CA ARG A 321 2.74 1.80 14.87
C ARG A 321 4.24 1.67 15.07
N VAL A 322 4.64 0.58 15.67
CA VAL A 322 6.03 0.10 15.71
C VAL A 322 6.09 -1.32 15.22
N GLY A 323 7.21 -1.72 14.65
CA GLY A 323 7.39 -3.08 14.16
C GLY A 323 8.84 -3.49 14.10
N TRP A 324 9.06 -4.77 14.08
CA TRP A 324 10.36 -5.39 13.91
C TRP A 324 10.28 -6.47 12.84
N TRP A 325 11.23 -6.42 11.94
CA TRP A 325 11.40 -7.32 10.82
C TRP A 325 12.74 -8.01 10.87
N GLN A 326 12.74 -9.31 10.65
CA GLN A 326 13.95 -10.09 10.43
C GLN A 326 13.78 -10.97 9.21
N ALA A 327 14.74 -10.96 8.29
CA ALA A 327 14.68 -11.77 7.10
C ALA A 327 16.07 -12.27 6.64
N LYS A 328 16.02 -13.43 5.96
CA LYS A 328 17.13 -14.01 5.23
C LYS A 328 16.66 -14.44 3.85
N ASP A 329 17.43 -14.04 2.82
CA ASP A 329 17.17 -14.38 1.41
C ASP A 329 15.72 -14.06 0.97
N PHE A 330 15.16 -12.95 1.49
CA PHE A 330 13.77 -12.56 1.28
C PHE A 330 13.67 -11.34 0.37
N VAL A 331 12.77 -11.41 -0.62
CA VAL A 331 12.37 -10.27 -1.45
C VAL A 331 10.87 -10.13 -1.42
N THR A 332 10.38 -8.97 -1.06
CA THR A 332 8.96 -8.64 -1.18
C THR A 332 8.64 -8.16 -2.58
N LEU A 333 7.51 -8.61 -3.14
CA LEU A 333 7.05 -8.22 -4.46
C LEU A 333 6.50 -6.77 -4.47
N TYR A 334 5.75 -6.39 -3.43
CA TYR A 334 5.07 -5.09 -3.36
C TYR A 334 5.33 -4.32 -2.07
N GLY A 335 6.11 -4.87 -1.15
CA GLY A 335 6.44 -4.23 0.12
C GLY A 335 7.53 -3.16 -0.01
N SER A 336 7.89 -2.59 1.13
CA SER A 336 8.97 -1.60 1.17
C SER A 336 10.35 -2.25 0.92
N PRO A 337 11.26 -1.58 0.19
CA PRO A 337 12.64 -2.03 0.00
C PRO A 337 13.40 -2.36 1.30
N PHE A 338 13.01 -1.74 2.41
CA PHE A 338 13.62 -1.99 3.72
C PHE A 338 13.27 -3.35 4.33
N PHE A 339 12.45 -4.13 3.65
CA PHE A 339 12.15 -5.53 3.96
C PHE A 339 12.85 -6.52 3.03
N ASN A 340 13.62 -6.03 2.02
CA ASN A 340 14.32 -6.85 1.04
C ASN A 340 15.76 -7.15 1.48
N THR A 341 16.24 -8.36 1.19
CA THR A 341 17.64 -8.70 1.28
C THR A 341 18.42 -8.41 -0.02
N LEU A 342 17.76 -7.85 -1.05
CA LEU A 342 18.40 -7.32 -2.25
C LEU A 342 18.45 -5.79 -2.21
N SER A 343 19.54 -5.22 -2.69
CA SER A 343 19.67 -3.78 -2.88
C SER A 343 18.92 -3.35 -4.15
N LEU A 344 18.12 -2.31 -4.05
CA LEU A 344 17.54 -1.63 -5.22
C LEU A 344 18.40 -0.44 -5.69
N LYS A 345 19.46 -0.10 -4.96
CA LYS A 345 20.40 0.97 -5.30
C LYS A 345 21.65 0.48 -5.99
N VAL A 346 22.14 -0.70 -5.61
CA VAL A 346 23.35 -1.33 -6.16
C VAL A 346 22.93 -2.58 -6.89
N ASP A 347 23.05 -2.56 -8.21
CA ASP A 347 22.57 -3.65 -9.08
C ASP A 347 23.18 -5.00 -8.70
N GLY A 348 22.29 -5.99 -8.51
CA GLY A 348 22.61 -7.37 -8.16
C GLY A 348 23.32 -7.58 -6.82
N ALA A 349 23.41 -6.55 -5.99
CA ALA A 349 23.97 -6.70 -4.66
C ALA A 349 22.93 -7.23 -3.68
N ARG A 350 23.39 -8.04 -2.72
CA ARG A 350 22.57 -8.64 -1.68
C ARG A 350 23.13 -8.39 -0.29
N PHE A 351 22.23 -8.30 0.67
CA PHE A 351 22.58 -8.21 2.08
C PHE A 351 22.60 -9.60 2.73
N THR A 352 23.50 -9.82 3.68
CA THR A 352 23.60 -11.09 4.42
C THR A 352 22.33 -11.39 5.20
N ARG A 353 21.68 -10.36 5.74
CA ARG A 353 20.43 -10.40 6.52
C ARG A 353 19.71 -9.06 6.39
N MET A 354 18.47 -9.01 6.84
CA MET A 354 17.73 -7.77 6.97
C MET A 354 17.05 -7.74 8.33
N ASN A 355 17.55 -6.92 9.25
CA ASN A 355 16.89 -6.62 10.52
C ASN A 355 16.46 -5.16 10.48
N THR A 356 15.15 -4.91 10.52
CA THR A 356 14.62 -3.55 10.40
C THR A 356 13.63 -3.27 11.53
N ALA A 357 13.92 -2.27 12.34
CA ALA A 357 12.92 -1.66 13.20
C ALA A 357 12.16 -0.58 12.40
N TYR A 358 10.86 -0.62 12.50
CA TYR A 358 9.93 0.27 11.83
C TYR A 358 9.14 1.08 12.84
N TRP A 359 8.84 2.33 12.49
CA TRP A 359 7.87 3.13 13.21
C TRP A 359 7.04 3.97 12.23
N SER A 360 5.80 4.26 12.57
CA SER A 360 4.98 5.25 11.87
C SER A 360 4.03 5.98 12.80
N VAL A 361 3.73 7.21 12.40
CA VAL A 361 2.66 8.03 12.97
C VAL A 361 1.79 8.46 11.80
N GLU A 362 0.53 8.07 11.84
CA GLU A 362 -0.47 8.36 10.80
C GLU A 362 -1.59 9.17 11.41
N TYR A 363 -1.93 10.26 10.76
CA TYR A 363 -3.07 11.10 11.10
C TYR A 363 -4.03 11.15 9.93
N VAL A 364 -5.33 10.93 10.18
CA VAL A 364 -6.36 11.09 9.16
C VAL A 364 -7.61 11.66 9.80
N ARG A 365 -8.14 12.70 9.18
CA ARG A 365 -9.37 13.37 9.62
C ARG A 365 -10.31 13.60 8.45
N PRO A 366 -11.50 13.00 8.47
CA PRO A 366 -12.54 13.32 7.51
C PRO A 366 -13.17 14.69 7.80
N PHE A 367 -13.56 15.40 6.74
CA PHE A 367 -14.36 16.62 6.75
C PHE A 367 -15.67 16.37 6.02
N GLY A 368 -16.75 16.15 6.74
CA GLY A 368 -17.99 15.66 6.16
C GLY A 368 -17.84 14.24 5.62
N ARG A 369 -18.54 13.94 4.53
CA ARG A 369 -18.49 12.62 3.86
C ARG A 369 -17.43 12.54 2.77
N ASP A 370 -17.18 13.65 2.10
CA ASP A 370 -16.52 13.67 0.80
C ASP A 370 -15.05 14.06 0.87
N TYR A 371 -14.58 14.59 1.99
CA TYR A 371 -13.21 15.09 2.10
C TYR A 371 -12.48 14.46 3.28
N ALA A 372 -11.18 14.27 3.13
CA ALA A 372 -10.30 13.89 4.24
C ALA A 372 -8.91 14.50 4.08
N PHE A 373 -8.33 14.93 5.18
CA PHE A 373 -6.93 15.30 5.27
C PHE A 373 -6.17 14.19 5.98
N GLY A 374 -4.98 13.85 5.46
CA GLY A 374 -4.09 12.87 6.04
C GLY A 374 -2.66 13.39 6.14
N ALA A 375 -1.93 12.87 7.11
CA ALA A 375 -0.49 13.06 7.21
C ALA A 375 0.15 11.78 7.75
N LYS A 376 1.36 11.48 7.30
CA LYS A 376 2.14 10.33 7.75
C LYS A 376 3.59 10.71 7.91
N ALA A 377 4.20 10.25 9.00
CA ALA A 377 5.64 10.16 9.15
C ALA A 377 5.99 8.71 9.47
N ASN A 378 7.03 8.18 8.86
CA ASN A 378 7.51 6.84 9.18
C ASN A 378 9.03 6.74 9.00
N GLY A 379 9.62 5.77 9.68
CA GLY A 379 11.04 5.54 9.59
C GLY A 379 11.42 4.09 9.74
N PHE A 380 12.63 3.79 9.27
CA PHE A 380 13.28 2.49 9.31
C PHE A 380 14.67 2.65 9.92
N LEU A 381 15.00 1.76 10.84
CA LEU A 381 16.33 1.59 11.36
C LEU A 381 16.78 0.18 11.01
N THR A 382 17.75 0.07 10.08
CA THR A 382 18.10 -1.20 9.43
C THR A 382 19.54 -1.60 9.73
N ASP A 383 19.73 -2.85 10.21
CA ASP A 383 20.99 -3.58 10.23
C ASP A 383 20.93 -4.70 9.16
N ALA A 384 21.68 -4.52 8.09
CA ALA A 384 21.69 -5.41 6.94
C ALA A 384 22.96 -6.33 6.91
N GLY A 385 23.80 -6.29 7.92
CA GLY A 385 25.03 -7.09 8.01
C GLY A 385 26.09 -6.64 7.01
N GLN A 386 26.28 -7.40 5.94
CA GLN A 386 27.23 -7.10 4.87
C GLN A 386 26.52 -7.01 3.52
N LEU A 387 26.99 -6.12 2.66
CA LEU A 387 26.57 -5.99 1.26
C LEU A 387 27.55 -6.77 0.39
N HIS A 388 27.08 -7.82 -0.28
CA HIS A 388 27.83 -8.59 -1.27
C HIS A 388 27.49 -8.09 -2.67
N ARG A 389 28.50 -7.68 -3.43
CA ARG A 389 28.36 -7.19 -4.80
C ARG A 389 28.55 -8.31 -5.81
N LYS A 390 28.14 -8.07 -7.07
CA LYS A 390 28.33 -9.02 -8.18
C LYS A 390 29.80 -9.35 -8.48
N ASP A 391 30.71 -8.40 -8.25
CA ASP A 391 32.14 -8.55 -8.46
C ASP A 391 32.86 -9.36 -7.34
N GLY A 392 32.08 -9.85 -6.35
CA GLY A 392 32.59 -10.59 -5.21
C GLY A 392 33.10 -9.71 -4.06
N SER A 393 33.14 -8.39 -4.22
CA SER A 393 33.48 -7.48 -3.14
C SER A 393 32.42 -7.43 -2.05
N THR A 394 32.83 -7.11 -0.83
CA THR A 394 31.96 -7.08 0.34
C THR A 394 32.18 -5.78 1.11
N ASP A 395 31.13 -5.04 1.34
CA ASP A 395 31.13 -3.83 2.17
C ASP A 395 30.39 -4.07 3.48
N PRO A 396 30.84 -3.51 4.60
CA PRO A 396 30.04 -3.48 5.82
C PRO A 396 28.76 -2.68 5.57
N ALA A 397 27.62 -3.27 5.83
CA ALA A 397 26.36 -2.55 5.86
C ALA A 397 26.15 -2.01 7.28
N ALA A 398 26.67 -0.80 7.54
CA ALA A 398 26.47 -0.14 8.83
C ALA A 398 24.97 0.08 9.11
N LEU A 399 24.63 0.20 10.38
CA LEU A 399 23.27 0.59 10.79
C LEU A 399 22.84 1.86 10.06
N ARG A 400 21.72 1.80 9.37
CA ARG A 400 21.19 2.91 8.56
C ARG A 400 19.81 3.29 9.03
N HIS A 401 19.53 4.58 8.97
CA HIS A 401 18.19 5.11 9.18
C HIS A 401 17.66 5.70 7.89
N ALA A 402 16.36 5.57 7.72
CA ALA A 402 15.63 6.18 6.63
C ALA A 402 14.30 6.68 7.19
N PHE A 403 13.85 7.80 6.70
CA PHE A 403 12.55 8.34 7.10
C PHE A 403 11.80 8.92 5.90
N SER A 404 10.50 9.02 6.03
CA SER A 404 9.67 9.72 5.08
C SER A 404 8.54 10.45 5.79
N PHE A 405 8.05 11.50 5.16
CA PHE A 405 6.82 12.14 5.54
C PHE A 405 5.95 12.42 4.31
N GLY A 406 4.65 12.55 4.54
CA GLY A 406 3.72 12.89 3.48
C GLY A 406 2.49 13.57 4.03
N VAL A 407 1.86 14.38 3.19
CA VAL A 407 0.57 15.02 3.43
C VAL A 407 -0.36 14.72 2.26
N PHE A 408 -1.64 14.53 2.56
CA PHE A 408 -2.63 14.01 1.63
C PHE A 408 -3.95 14.76 1.79
N LEU A 409 -4.56 15.09 0.67
CA LEU A 409 -5.92 15.63 0.63
C LEU A 409 -6.77 14.78 -0.32
N ARG A 410 -7.77 14.12 0.24
CA ARG A 410 -8.76 13.35 -0.51
C ARG A 410 -10.02 14.19 -0.71
N ALA A 411 -10.59 14.14 -1.91
CA ALA A 411 -11.91 14.62 -2.23
C ALA A 411 -12.67 13.55 -3.03
N GLN A 412 -13.88 13.17 -2.58
CA GLN A 412 -14.72 12.15 -3.22
C GLN A 412 -16.18 12.64 -3.32
N PRO A 413 -16.45 13.81 -3.93
CA PRO A 413 -17.82 14.30 -4.09
C PRO A 413 -18.60 13.41 -5.05
N ARG A 414 -19.87 13.20 -4.71
CA ARG A 414 -20.85 12.46 -5.52
C ARG A 414 -21.97 13.39 -5.96
N PHE A 415 -22.23 13.41 -7.25
CA PHE A 415 -23.27 14.25 -7.86
C PHE A 415 -24.36 13.37 -8.47
N LEU A 416 -25.61 13.53 -8.02
CA LEU A 416 -26.74 12.87 -8.64
C LEU A 416 -27.04 13.53 -9.99
N LEU A 417 -26.93 12.77 -11.08
CA LEU A 417 -27.21 13.25 -12.43
C LEU A 417 -28.65 12.96 -12.85
N LYS A 418 -29.14 11.72 -12.60
CA LYS A 418 -30.48 11.31 -13.08
C LYS A 418 -31.05 10.18 -12.23
N ARG A 419 -32.37 10.20 -12.06
CA ARG A 419 -33.18 9.07 -11.59
C ARG A 419 -34.02 8.52 -12.73
N PHE A 420 -33.92 7.23 -12.97
CA PHE A 420 -34.71 6.55 -13.98
C PHE A 420 -35.99 5.98 -13.34
N LYS A 421 -37.07 5.96 -14.11
CA LYS A 421 -38.35 5.39 -13.68
C LYS A 421 -38.36 3.87 -13.64
#